data_b2f0943e50f9c9f9896886b85eb8f80a
#
_entry.id   b2f0943e50f9c9f9896886b85eb8f80a
#
_cell.length_a   1.000
_cell.length_b   1.000
_cell.length_c   1.000
_cell.angle_alpha   90.00
_cell.angle_beta   90.00
_cell.angle_gamma   90.00
#
_symmetry.space_group_name_H-M   'P 1'
#
loop_
_entity.id
_entity.type
_entity.pdbx_description
1 polymer ?
#
loop_
_entity_poly.entity_id
_entity_poly.type
_entity_poly.pdbx_seq_one_letter_code
_entity_poly.pdbx_strand_id
1 'polypeptide(L)'
;MKVKYKEGIKEYRLITFARSNSKSCLNQVPCVSLGQKVKKGDLLAEGPCSVNGEIALGKSLRVAFMPWKGYNYEDAIVVSQRLVKDDELTSVIISEYEIEVAETKLGPEETTNDIPGVAMSKLTNLDEDGIIRIGAIVKGGDLLIGKITPKGEGELTPEEKLIQAIFGDKSKNVKDTSLYMPSGSEGKVVEVVILDSKKGDNLMAGVRKKIKVYVASTRKIEI
;
A
#
# COMPACT_ATOMS: atom_id res chain seq x y z
N MET A 1 -17.13 -14.07 7.44
CA MET A 1 -18.59 -14.23 7.53
C MET A 1 -18.91 -15.61 8.08
N LYS A 2 -19.86 -15.75 9.02
CA LYS A 2 -20.22 -17.05 9.62
C LYS A 2 -21.67 -17.37 9.29
N VAL A 3 -21.91 -18.55 8.74
CA VAL A 3 -23.26 -19.03 8.39
C VAL A 3 -23.58 -20.24 9.24
N LYS A 4 -24.72 -20.21 9.95
CA LYS A 4 -25.21 -21.31 10.79
C LYS A 4 -26.10 -22.23 9.97
N TYR A 5 -25.70 -23.48 9.85
CA TYR A 5 -26.45 -24.56 9.24
C TYR A 5 -27.06 -25.47 10.30
N LYS A 6 -27.87 -26.45 9.90
CA LYS A 6 -28.41 -27.48 10.80
C LYS A 6 -27.31 -28.33 11.44
N GLU A 7 -26.25 -28.57 10.68
CA GLU A 7 -25.11 -29.44 11.05
C GLU A 7 -23.97 -28.67 11.73
N GLY A 8 -24.03 -27.34 11.87
CA GLY A 8 -22.98 -26.55 12.51
C GLY A 8 -22.83 -25.15 11.92
N ILE A 9 -21.70 -24.53 12.22
CA ILE A 9 -21.35 -23.18 11.73
C ILE A 9 -20.23 -23.33 10.71
N LYS A 10 -20.42 -22.76 9.51
CA LYS A 10 -19.38 -22.65 8.49
C LYS A 10 -18.87 -21.22 8.38
N GLU A 11 -17.58 -21.05 8.40
CA GLU A 11 -16.92 -19.76 8.24
C GLU A 11 -16.45 -19.56 6.81
N TYR A 12 -16.80 -18.40 6.24
CA TYR A 12 -16.34 -17.94 4.93
C TYR A 12 -15.47 -16.72 5.14
N ARG A 13 -14.20 -16.82 4.79
CA ARG A 13 -13.25 -15.69 4.83
C ARG A 13 -13.45 -14.88 3.55
N LEU A 14 -13.78 -13.61 3.70
CA LEU A 14 -13.87 -12.67 2.57
C LEU A 14 -12.51 -12.02 2.33
N ILE A 15 -12.17 -11.82 1.07
CA ILE A 15 -10.98 -11.09 0.66
C ILE A 15 -11.29 -9.59 0.74
N THR A 16 -10.43 -8.82 1.41
CA THR A 16 -10.57 -7.38 1.55
C THR A 16 -9.29 -6.69 1.16
N PHE A 17 -9.37 -5.74 0.21
CA PHE A 17 -8.25 -4.91 -0.25
C PHE A 17 -6.98 -5.68 -0.63
N ALA A 18 -7.12 -6.90 -1.17
CA ALA A 18 -5.99 -7.68 -1.63
C ALA A 18 -5.55 -7.21 -3.03
N ARG A 19 -4.25 -7.22 -3.27
CA ARG A 19 -3.65 -6.87 -4.56
C ARG A 19 -3.75 -8.04 -5.53
N SER A 20 -4.27 -7.80 -6.74
CA SER A 20 -4.17 -8.76 -7.85
C SER A 20 -2.83 -8.66 -8.57
N ASN A 21 -2.53 -9.61 -9.48
CA ASN A 21 -1.32 -9.56 -10.32
C ASN A 21 -1.24 -8.29 -11.19
N SER A 22 -2.37 -7.75 -11.63
CA SER A 22 -2.47 -6.51 -12.41
C SER A 22 -2.57 -5.25 -11.54
N LYS A 23 -2.27 -5.35 -10.23
CA LYS A 23 -2.35 -4.27 -9.23
C LYS A 23 -3.76 -3.77 -8.94
N SER A 24 -4.81 -4.38 -9.50
CA SER A 24 -6.20 -4.05 -9.16
C SER A 24 -6.55 -4.50 -7.73
N CYS A 25 -7.54 -3.85 -7.15
CA CYS A 25 -8.03 -4.16 -5.81
C CYS A 25 -9.05 -5.30 -5.85
N LEU A 26 -8.74 -6.40 -5.17
CA LEU A 26 -9.69 -7.48 -4.91
C LEU A 26 -10.37 -7.20 -3.57
N ASN A 27 -11.67 -6.92 -3.61
CA ASN A 27 -12.46 -6.66 -2.42
C ASN A 27 -13.80 -7.36 -2.54
N GLN A 28 -14.14 -8.21 -1.57
CA GLN A 28 -15.43 -8.90 -1.51
C GLN A 28 -16.34 -8.23 -0.48
N VAL A 29 -17.55 -7.87 -0.92
CA VAL A 29 -18.55 -7.20 -0.11
C VAL A 29 -19.67 -8.17 0.21
N PRO A 30 -20.09 -8.32 1.49
CA PRO A 30 -21.22 -9.16 1.85
C PRO A 30 -22.53 -8.55 1.32
N CYS A 31 -23.37 -9.39 0.69
CA CYS A 31 -24.68 -9.01 0.15
C CYS A 31 -25.82 -9.36 1.13
N VAL A 32 -25.47 -9.94 2.28
CA VAL A 32 -26.43 -10.39 3.29
C VAL A 32 -26.24 -9.63 4.60
N SER A 33 -27.34 -9.40 5.31
CA SER A 33 -27.34 -8.73 6.62
C SER A 33 -27.19 -9.73 7.77
N LEU A 34 -26.75 -9.23 8.94
CA LEU A 34 -26.63 -10.05 10.13
C LEU A 34 -28.01 -10.58 10.56
N GLY A 35 -28.12 -11.89 10.78
CA GLY A 35 -29.37 -12.55 11.17
C GLY A 35 -30.30 -12.90 10.01
N GLN A 36 -29.94 -12.57 8.77
CA GLN A 36 -30.70 -12.93 7.58
C GLN A 36 -30.71 -14.45 7.38
N LYS A 37 -31.87 -15.00 7.06
CA LYS A 37 -32.02 -16.41 6.65
C LYS A 37 -31.64 -16.55 5.17
N VAL A 38 -30.73 -17.48 4.87
CA VAL A 38 -30.29 -17.74 3.52
C VAL A 38 -30.60 -19.17 3.11
N LYS A 39 -30.81 -19.38 1.81
CA LYS A 39 -31.09 -20.68 1.17
C LYS A 39 -29.94 -21.05 0.22
N LYS A 40 -29.95 -22.30 -0.24
CA LYS A 40 -29.02 -22.74 -1.27
C LYS A 40 -29.30 -21.97 -2.57
N GLY A 41 -28.24 -21.34 -3.10
CA GLY A 41 -28.31 -20.50 -4.29
C GLY A 41 -28.34 -19.00 -4.02
N ASP A 42 -28.58 -18.58 -2.76
CA ASP A 42 -28.54 -17.16 -2.40
C ASP A 42 -27.11 -16.63 -2.46
N LEU A 43 -26.97 -15.41 -2.99
CA LEU A 43 -25.70 -14.70 -3.07
C LEU A 43 -25.29 -14.20 -1.69
N LEU A 44 -24.14 -14.65 -1.20
CA LEU A 44 -23.65 -14.26 0.13
C LEU A 44 -22.70 -13.07 0.09
N ALA A 45 -21.85 -12.98 -0.94
CA ALA A 45 -20.89 -11.88 -1.13
C ALA A 45 -20.59 -11.72 -2.61
N GLU A 46 -20.25 -10.50 -3.00
CA GLU A 46 -19.85 -10.14 -4.35
C GLU A 46 -18.38 -9.74 -4.42
N GLY A 47 -17.75 -10.00 -5.55
CA GLY A 47 -16.40 -9.56 -5.87
C GLY A 47 -16.37 -8.21 -6.59
N PRO A 48 -15.18 -7.70 -6.94
CA PRO A 48 -15.03 -6.39 -7.57
C PRO A 48 -15.58 -6.30 -9.00
N CYS A 49 -15.83 -7.44 -9.65
CA CYS A 49 -16.27 -7.52 -11.03
C CYS A 49 -17.64 -8.22 -11.16
N SER A 50 -18.47 -8.18 -10.12
CA SER A 50 -19.80 -8.75 -10.15
C SER A 50 -20.83 -7.82 -9.53
N VAL A 51 -22.04 -7.81 -10.07
CA VAL A 51 -23.20 -7.08 -9.57
C VAL A 51 -24.43 -7.99 -9.70
N ASN A 52 -25.13 -8.22 -8.61
CA ASN A 52 -26.29 -9.13 -8.52
C ASN A 52 -26.01 -10.56 -9.03
N GLY A 53 -24.77 -11.04 -8.81
CA GLY A 53 -24.33 -12.36 -9.25
C GLY A 53 -23.96 -12.48 -10.74
N GLU A 54 -24.02 -11.40 -11.49
CA GLU A 54 -23.62 -11.32 -12.92
C GLU A 54 -22.27 -10.63 -13.08
N ILE A 55 -21.57 -10.94 -14.17
CA ILE A 55 -20.28 -10.32 -14.50
C ILE A 55 -20.50 -8.86 -14.88
N ALA A 56 -19.76 -7.97 -14.21
CA ALA A 56 -19.77 -6.52 -14.46
C ALA A 56 -18.33 -6.01 -14.56
N LEU A 57 -17.72 -6.14 -15.74
CA LEU A 57 -16.30 -5.80 -15.99
C LEU A 57 -16.08 -4.32 -16.33
N GLY A 58 -17.01 -3.47 -16.09
CA GLY A 58 -16.92 -2.06 -16.40
C GLY A 58 -18.30 -1.43 -16.46
N LYS A 59 -18.39 -0.30 -17.12
CA LYS A 59 -19.63 0.46 -17.26
C LYS A 59 -19.98 0.65 -18.72
N SER A 60 -21.23 0.36 -19.10
CA SER A 60 -21.74 0.72 -20.42
C SER A 60 -22.05 2.20 -20.47
N LEU A 61 -21.40 2.91 -21.40
CA LEU A 61 -21.57 4.34 -21.61
C LEU A 61 -22.17 4.62 -22.98
N ARG A 62 -23.00 5.66 -23.07
CA ARG A 62 -23.48 6.16 -24.36
C ARG A 62 -22.38 7.04 -24.97
N VAL A 63 -21.95 6.71 -26.18
CA VAL A 63 -20.87 7.37 -26.90
C VAL A 63 -21.39 7.99 -28.19
N ALA A 64 -20.95 9.20 -28.53
CA ALA A 64 -21.15 9.83 -29.82
C ALA A 64 -19.80 9.94 -30.55
N PHE A 65 -19.71 9.41 -31.76
CA PHE A 65 -18.53 9.55 -32.62
C PHE A 65 -18.69 10.75 -33.53
N MET A 66 -18.19 11.89 -33.08
CA MET A 66 -18.28 13.17 -33.79
C MET A 66 -17.17 14.13 -33.33
N PRO A 67 -16.73 15.07 -34.19
CA PRO A 67 -15.89 16.19 -33.76
C PRO A 67 -16.66 17.09 -32.79
N TRP A 68 -16.04 17.44 -31.67
CA TRP A 68 -16.64 18.33 -30.68
C TRP A 68 -15.76 19.56 -30.46
N LYS A 69 -15.97 20.62 -31.25
CA LYS A 69 -15.28 21.92 -31.15
C LYS A 69 -13.74 21.80 -31.11
N GLY A 70 -13.17 20.71 -31.65
CA GLY A 70 -11.74 20.45 -31.62
C GLY A 70 -11.19 19.85 -30.30
N TYR A 71 -12.00 19.73 -29.25
CA TYR A 71 -11.54 19.24 -27.95
C TYR A 71 -11.25 17.73 -27.92
N ASN A 72 -11.72 16.97 -28.90
CA ASN A 72 -11.45 15.54 -29.07
C ASN A 72 -10.52 15.27 -30.26
N TYR A 73 -9.60 16.19 -30.56
CA TYR A 73 -8.58 16.01 -31.59
C TYR A 73 -7.59 14.91 -31.19
N GLU A 74 -7.21 14.06 -32.15
CA GLU A 74 -6.35 12.87 -31.95
C GLU A 74 -6.94 11.88 -30.92
N ASP A 75 -6.21 11.61 -29.84
CA ASP A 75 -6.57 10.64 -28.81
C ASP A 75 -7.41 11.26 -27.66
N ALA A 76 -7.77 12.53 -27.75
CA ALA A 76 -8.55 13.21 -26.72
C ALA A 76 -10.02 12.75 -26.74
N ILE A 77 -10.57 12.58 -25.57
CA ILE A 77 -11.97 12.19 -25.35
C ILE A 77 -12.66 13.22 -24.48
N VAL A 78 -13.80 13.74 -24.94
CA VAL A 78 -14.64 14.62 -24.12
C VAL A 78 -15.61 13.75 -23.31
N VAL A 79 -15.60 13.91 -22.01
CA VAL A 79 -16.47 13.15 -21.09
C VAL A 79 -17.51 14.05 -20.44
N SER A 80 -18.66 13.49 -20.11
CA SER A 80 -19.68 14.20 -19.33
C SER A 80 -19.21 14.38 -17.89
N GLN A 81 -19.41 15.56 -17.32
CA GLN A 81 -19.14 15.85 -15.92
C GLN A 81 -19.84 14.90 -14.95
N ARG A 82 -20.97 14.32 -15.36
CA ARG A 82 -21.69 13.31 -14.58
C ARG A 82 -20.82 12.10 -14.28
N LEU A 83 -20.01 11.62 -15.22
CA LEU A 83 -19.11 10.47 -15.00
C LEU A 83 -18.09 10.72 -13.90
N VAL A 84 -17.62 11.96 -13.79
CA VAL A 84 -16.69 12.39 -12.74
C VAL A 84 -17.42 12.52 -11.40
N LYS A 85 -18.60 13.11 -11.40
CA LYS A 85 -19.42 13.31 -10.19
C LYS A 85 -19.90 11.99 -9.58
N ASP A 86 -20.27 11.03 -10.42
CA ASP A 86 -20.80 9.73 -10.00
C ASP A 86 -19.68 8.69 -9.79
N ASP A 87 -18.39 9.07 -9.94
CA ASP A 87 -17.21 8.21 -9.84
C ASP A 87 -17.26 6.94 -10.72
N GLU A 88 -17.91 7.01 -11.89
CA GLU A 88 -18.19 5.84 -12.74
C GLU A 88 -16.95 5.21 -13.38
N LEU A 89 -15.87 5.97 -13.57
CA LEU A 89 -14.60 5.52 -14.13
C LEU A 89 -13.47 5.54 -13.09
N THR A 90 -13.81 5.49 -11.82
CA THR A 90 -12.87 5.46 -10.71
C THR A 90 -12.40 4.04 -10.45
N SER A 91 -11.10 3.87 -10.29
CA SER A 91 -10.48 2.58 -9.96
C SER A 91 -9.58 2.69 -8.74
N VAL A 92 -9.47 1.61 -7.99
CA VAL A 92 -8.52 1.48 -6.87
C VAL A 92 -7.38 0.57 -7.30
N ILE A 93 -6.15 1.06 -7.12
CA ILE A 93 -4.92 0.35 -7.44
C ILE A 93 -4.14 0.13 -6.16
N ILE A 94 -3.63 -1.08 -5.97
CA ILE A 94 -2.78 -1.41 -4.83
C ILE A 94 -1.34 -1.55 -5.30
N SER A 95 -0.49 -0.63 -4.87
CA SER A 95 0.95 -0.64 -5.12
C SER A 95 1.67 -1.33 -3.97
N GLU A 96 2.68 -2.11 -4.30
CA GLU A 96 3.55 -2.81 -3.35
C GLU A 96 4.89 -2.08 -3.30
N TYR A 97 5.31 -1.75 -2.08
CA TYR A 97 6.62 -1.20 -1.78
C TYR A 97 7.33 -2.16 -0.85
N GLU A 98 8.53 -2.58 -1.20
CA GLU A 98 9.27 -3.55 -0.42
C GLU A 98 10.68 -3.09 -0.08
N ILE A 99 11.17 -3.53 1.06
CA ILE A 99 12.55 -3.33 1.49
C ILE A 99 13.07 -4.60 2.15
N GLU A 100 14.34 -4.87 1.93
CA GLU A 100 15.06 -5.97 2.58
C GLU A 100 15.98 -5.41 3.66
N VAL A 101 16.06 -6.12 4.76
CA VAL A 101 16.96 -5.86 5.89
C VAL A 101 17.99 -6.96 5.91
N ALA A 102 19.21 -6.64 5.53
CA ALA A 102 20.29 -7.59 5.33
C ALA A 102 21.34 -7.53 6.43
N GLU A 103 22.16 -8.55 6.49
CA GLU A 103 23.36 -8.56 7.29
C GLU A 103 24.53 -8.10 6.44
N THR A 104 25.13 -6.94 6.79
CA THR A 104 26.26 -6.37 6.07
C THR A 104 27.58 -6.71 6.75
N LYS A 105 28.70 -6.54 6.05
CA LYS A 105 30.05 -6.75 6.61
C LYS A 105 30.36 -5.81 7.78
N LEU A 106 29.67 -4.67 7.87
CA LEU A 106 29.87 -3.65 8.91
C LEU A 106 28.91 -3.82 10.11
N GLY A 107 27.98 -4.74 10.02
CA GLY A 107 26.95 -5.02 10.99
C GLY A 107 25.58 -5.23 10.35
N PRO A 108 24.58 -5.65 11.13
CA PRO A 108 23.23 -5.83 10.64
C PRO A 108 22.57 -4.48 10.34
N GLU A 109 21.78 -4.43 9.28
CA GLU A 109 20.82 -3.35 9.08
C GLU A 109 19.70 -3.45 10.12
N GLU A 110 19.15 -2.32 10.52
CA GLU A 110 18.08 -2.27 11.52
C GLU A 110 16.90 -1.40 11.03
N THR A 111 15.70 -1.84 11.37
CA THR A 111 14.50 -1.01 11.21
C THR A 111 14.23 -0.26 12.50
N THR A 112 14.00 1.04 12.38
CA THR A 112 13.80 1.93 13.54
C THR A 112 13.00 3.17 13.16
N ASN A 113 12.33 3.77 14.13
CA ASN A 113 11.72 5.08 13.99
C ASN A 113 12.67 6.24 14.38
N ASP A 114 13.86 5.93 14.92
CA ASP A 114 14.89 6.92 15.27
C ASP A 114 15.90 7.05 14.11
N ILE A 115 15.59 7.91 13.15
CA ILE A 115 16.37 8.10 11.92
C ILE A 115 17.05 9.46 11.99
N PRO A 116 18.41 9.51 11.94
CA PRO A 116 19.13 10.76 11.99
C PRO A 116 18.75 11.71 10.83
N GLY A 117 18.47 12.98 11.15
CA GLY A 117 18.18 14.02 10.17
C GLY A 117 16.76 14.04 9.62
N VAL A 118 15.87 13.15 10.07
CA VAL A 118 14.45 13.13 9.66
C VAL A 118 13.60 13.88 10.69
N ALA A 119 12.73 14.78 10.19
CA ALA A 119 11.84 15.55 11.06
C ALA A 119 10.81 14.64 11.76
N MET A 120 10.56 14.90 13.05
CA MET A 120 9.60 14.15 13.88
C MET A 120 8.20 14.04 13.26
N SER A 121 7.77 15.05 12.51
CA SER A 121 6.49 15.06 11.83
C SER A 121 6.33 13.93 10.79
N LYS A 122 7.42 13.49 10.18
CA LYS A 122 7.43 12.38 9.22
C LYS A 122 7.45 11.00 9.88
N LEU A 123 7.81 10.93 11.15
CA LEU A 123 7.92 9.70 11.93
C LEU A 123 6.61 9.33 12.64
N THR A 124 5.64 10.26 12.70
CA THR A 124 4.39 10.10 13.47
C THR A 124 3.56 8.88 13.10
N ASN A 125 3.60 8.48 11.83
CA ASN A 125 2.83 7.34 11.30
C ASN A 125 3.58 6.00 11.44
N LEU A 126 4.80 5.99 11.93
CA LEU A 126 5.57 4.77 12.16
C LEU A 126 5.23 4.16 13.53
N ASP A 127 5.41 2.86 13.64
CA ASP A 127 5.43 2.15 14.92
C ASP A 127 6.84 2.16 15.58
N GLU A 128 6.99 1.44 16.68
CA GLU A 128 8.27 1.35 17.41
C GLU A 128 9.36 0.63 16.59
N ASP A 129 8.97 -0.25 15.68
CA ASP A 129 9.87 -0.97 14.76
C ASP A 129 10.22 -0.15 13.50
N GLY A 130 9.75 1.10 13.42
CA GLY A 130 9.97 1.97 12.25
C GLY A 130 9.14 1.61 11.03
N ILE A 131 8.05 0.88 11.18
CA ILE A 131 7.18 0.45 10.10
C ILE A 131 5.89 1.27 10.12
N ILE A 132 5.41 1.67 8.95
CA ILE A 132 4.20 2.47 8.85
C ILE A 132 2.96 1.68 9.29
N ARG A 133 2.05 2.36 10.02
CA ARG A 133 0.81 1.76 10.52
C ARG A 133 -0.21 1.57 9.42
N ILE A 134 -0.95 0.45 9.48
CA ILE A 134 -2.09 0.20 8.61
C ILE A 134 -3.15 1.29 8.84
N GLY A 135 -3.70 1.82 7.75
CA GLY A 135 -4.68 2.90 7.77
C GLY A 135 -4.08 4.31 7.65
N ALA A 136 -2.75 4.46 7.72
CA ALA A 136 -2.08 5.73 7.50
C ALA A 136 -2.27 6.23 6.07
N ILE A 137 -2.49 7.53 5.92
CA ILE A 137 -2.51 8.22 4.63
C ILE A 137 -1.11 8.72 4.36
N VAL A 138 -0.57 8.38 3.19
CA VAL A 138 0.80 8.68 2.78
C VAL A 138 0.82 9.50 1.49
N LYS A 139 1.78 10.40 1.40
CA LYS A 139 2.06 11.24 0.22
C LYS A 139 3.52 11.10 -0.19
N GLY A 140 3.84 11.57 -1.38
CA GLY A 140 5.20 11.58 -1.88
C GLY A 140 6.19 12.20 -0.89
N GLY A 141 7.27 11.47 -0.58
CA GLY A 141 8.29 11.87 0.40
C GLY A 141 7.99 11.49 1.86
N ASP A 142 6.85 10.86 2.14
CA ASP A 142 6.58 10.29 3.46
C ASP A 142 7.34 8.99 3.65
N LEU A 143 7.67 8.69 4.90
CA LEU A 143 8.40 7.49 5.26
C LEU A 143 7.47 6.29 5.39
N LEU A 144 7.75 5.23 4.65
CA LEU A 144 7.03 3.96 4.73
C LEU A 144 7.70 2.99 5.70
N ILE A 145 9.02 2.88 5.63
CA ILE A 145 9.81 2.02 6.50
C ILE A 145 11.12 2.73 6.82
N GLY A 146 11.36 2.96 8.10
CA GLY A 146 12.61 3.50 8.59
C GLY A 146 13.66 2.41 8.68
N LYS A 147 14.77 2.57 7.97
CA LYS A 147 15.91 1.64 7.97
C LYS A 147 17.21 2.38 8.04
N ILE A 148 18.11 1.92 8.88
CA ILE A 148 19.46 2.42 9.00
C ILE A 148 20.47 1.31 8.69
N THR A 149 21.53 1.69 7.99
CA THR A 149 22.65 0.80 7.64
C THR A 149 23.94 1.29 8.30
N PRO A 150 24.73 0.43 8.97
CA PRO A 150 26.01 0.83 9.55
C PRO A 150 26.96 1.38 8.49
N LYS A 151 27.67 2.49 8.81
CA LYS A 151 28.76 3.06 7.97
C LYS A 151 30.13 2.57 8.47
N GLY A 152 31.08 2.43 7.55
CA GLY A 152 32.51 2.22 7.88
C GLY A 152 33.16 3.51 8.42
N GLU A 153 34.15 3.36 9.29
CA GLU A 153 34.85 4.47 9.97
C GLU A 153 35.55 5.49 9.04
N GLY A 154 35.64 5.22 7.74
CA GLY A 154 36.35 6.08 6.76
C GLY A 154 35.50 7.04 5.95
N GLU A 155 34.17 6.99 6.07
CA GLU A 155 33.26 7.69 5.14
C GLU A 155 32.61 8.98 5.67
N LEU A 156 33.08 9.52 6.79
CA LEU A 156 32.50 10.76 7.35
C LEU A 156 32.99 11.98 6.56
N THR A 157 32.05 12.69 5.91
CA THR A 157 32.34 14.00 5.34
C THR A 157 32.67 15.04 6.42
N PRO A 158 33.40 16.14 6.08
CA PRO A 158 33.69 17.21 7.05
C PRO A 158 32.43 17.80 7.69
N GLU A 159 31.32 17.89 6.95
CA GLU A 159 30.03 18.39 7.43
C GLU A 159 29.37 17.40 8.39
N GLU A 160 29.46 16.10 8.15
CA GLU A 160 28.96 15.07 9.07
C GLU A 160 29.74 15.04 10.38
N LYS A 161 31.07 15.31 10.36
CA LYS A 161 31.88 15.47 11.58
C LYS A 161 31.41 16.67 12.42
N LEU A 162 30.99 17.75 11.77
CA LEU A 162 30.47 18.94 12.44
C LEU A 162 29.10 18.67 13.07
N ILE A 163 28.23 18.00 12.35
CA ILE A 163 26.91 17.58 12.87
C ILE A 163 27.07 16.62 14.06
N GLN A 164 28.03 15.71 13.98
CA GLN A 164 28.39 14.79 15.03
C GLN A 164 28.86 15.52 16.31
N ALA A 165 29.66 16.58 16.15
CA ALA A 165 30.14 17.39 17.29
C ALA A 165 28.99 18.18 17.98
N ILE A 166 27.94 18.54 17.24
CA ILE A 166 26.82 19.35 17.75
C ILE A 166 25.72 18.46 18.35
N PHE A 167 25.38 17.33 17.74
CA PHE A 167 24.23 16.48 18.11
C PHE A 167 24.61 15.20 18.87
N GLY A 168 25.90 14.95 19.15
CA GLY A 168 26.38 13.84 19.96
C GLY A 168 26.41 12.48 19.28
N ASP A 169 26.76 11.44 20.06
CA ASP A 169 27.18 10.11 19.62
C ASP A 169 26.14 9.26 18.85
N LYS A 170 24.88 9.60 18.89
CA LYS A 170 23.81 8.81 18.24
C LYS A 170 23.76 8.92 16.72
N SER A 171 24.38 9.94 16.12
CA SER A 171 24.47 10.09 14.65
C SER A 171 25.69 9.39 14.04
N LYS A 172 26.46 8.68 14.84
CA LYS A 172 27.88 8.42 14.61
C LYS A 172 28.24 7.53 13.45
N ASN A 173 27.47 6.50 13.13
CA ASN A 173 27.95 5.51 12.16
C ASN A 173 26.84 4.84 11.35
N VAL A 174 25.72 5.53 11.08
CA VAL A 174 24.63 4.97 10.32
C VAL A 174 24.22 5.86 9.17
N LYS A 175 23.82 5.23 8.07
CA LYS A 175 23.28 5.86 6.87
C LYS A 175 21.78 5.59 6.82
N ASP A 176 20.99 6.63 6.53
CA ASP A 176 19.59 6.45 6.21
C ASP A 176 19.44 5.68 4.88
N THR A 177 18.83 4.52 4.95
CA THR A 177 18.48 3.66 3.83
C THR A 177 17.00 3.30 3.86
N SER A 178 16.20 4.18 4.42
CA SER A 178 14.77 4.04 4.59
C SER A 178 14.02 4.01 3.26
N LEU A 179 12.84 3.43 3.28
CA LEU A 179 11.93 3.41 2.15
C LEU A 179 10.95 4.58 2.24
N TYR A 180 11.03 5.47 1.26
CA TYR A 180 10.15 6.63 1.13
C TYR A 180 9.09 6.39 0.05
N MET A 181 7.93 7.01 0.23
CA MET A 181 6.89 7.06 -0.80
C MET A 181 7.41 7.85 -1.99
N PRO A 182 7.36 7.32 -3.23
CA PRO A 182 7.81 8.03 -4.42
C PRO A 182 7.05 9.34 -4.64
N SER A 183 7.74 10.36 -5.18
CA SER A 183 7.13 11.64 -5.54
C SER A 183 5.97 11.45 -6.52
N GLY A 184 4.89 12.21 -6.33
CA GLY A 184 3.70 12.13 -7.16
C GLY A 184 2.79 10.93 -6.86
N SER A 185 3.12 10.12 -5.85
CA SER A 185 2.27 9.03 -5.39
C SER A 185 1.63 9.38 -4.05
N GLU A 186 0.37 8.99 -3.89
CA GLU A 186 -0.36 9.12 -2.63
C GLU A 186 -1.31 7.93 -2.45
N GLY A 187 -1.71 7.68 -1.21
CA GLY A 187 -2.64 6.60 -0.94
C GLY A 187 -2.80 6.30 0.54
N LYS A 188 -3.49 5.19 0.82
CA LYS A 188 -3.72 4.68 2.17
C LYS A 188 -3.08 3.32 2.33
N VAL A 189 -2.33 3.12 3.39
CA VAL A 189 -1.74 1.82 3.73
C VAL A 189 -2.84 0.84 4.11
N VAL A 190 -2.94 -0.27 3.36
CA VAL A 190 -4.00 -1.29 3.55
C VAL A 190 -3.48 -2.56 4.20
N GLU A 191 -2.21 -2.90 3.96
CA GLU A 191 -1.61 -4.10 4.51
C GLU A 191 -0.10 -3.91 4.68
N VAL A 192 0.45 -4.55 5.70
CA VAL A 192 1.89 -4.66 5.93
C VAL A 192 2.23 -6.13 6.19
N VAL A 193 3.16 -6.67 5.42
CA VAL A 193 3.63 -8.06 5.54
C VAL A 193 5.10 -8.05 5.93
N ILE A 194 5.42 -8.71 7.04
CA ILE A 194 6.79 -8.85 7.54
C ILE A 194 7.17 -10.32 7.45
N LEU A 195 8.13 -10.62 6.58
CA LEU A 195 8.77 -11.94 6.49
C LEU A 195 10.07 -11.91 7.30
N ASP A 196 10.27 -12.88 8.16
CA ASP A 196 11.43 -12.96 9.06
C ASP A 196 12.07 -14.35 8.98
N SER A 197 13.36 -14.39 8.63
CA SER A 197 14.11 -15.65 8.56
C SER A 197 14.13 -16.40 9.89
N LYS A 198 14.07 -15.69 11.03
CA LYS A 198 13.98 -16.29 12.36
C LYS A 198 12.67 -17.01 12.63
N LYS A 199 11.59 -16.63 11.91
CA LYS A 199 10.27 -17.28 11.98
C LYS A 199 10.12 -18.45 11.01
N GLY A 200 11.16 -18.74 10.23
CA GLY A 200 11.18 -19.85 9.27
C GLY A 200 10.70 -19.45 7.86
N ASP A 201 10.57 -18.16 7.58
CA ASP A 201 10.24 -17.69 6.24
C ASP A 201 11.43 -17.89 5.28
N ASN A 202 11.12 -18.34 4.06
CA ASN A 202 12.14 -18.62 3.05
C ASN A 202 12.60 -17.33 2.38
N LEU A 203 13.68 -16.74 2.90
CA LEU A 203 14.31 -15.53 2.40
C LEU A 203 15.63 -15.84 1.69
N MET A 204 16.12 -14.90 0.89
CA MET A 204 17.44 -15.02 0.26
C MET A 204 18.56 -15.07 1.30
N ALA A 205 19.67 -15.72 0.98
CA ALA A 205 20.83 -15.80 1.86
C ALA A 205 21.34 -14.39 2.20
N GLY A 206 21.56 -14.10 3.49
CA GLY A 206 21.98 -12.79 3.98
C GLY A 206 20.85 -11.79 4.28
N VAL A 207 19.60 -12.11 3.92
CA VAL A 207 18.43 -11.30 4.26
C VAL A 207 17.82 -11.79 5.56
N ARG A 208 17.69 -10.90 6.55
CA ARG A 208 17.11 -11.19 7.87
C ARG A 208 15.60 -10.98 7.89
N LYS A 209 15.14 -9.86 7.30
CA LYS A 209 13.72 -9.51 7.17
C LYS A 209 13.44 -8.96 5.79
N LYS A 210 12.24 -9.21 5.29
CA LYS A 210 11.70 -8.55 4.10
C LYS A 210 10.34 -7.97 4.48
N ILE A 211 10.19 -6.67 4.30
CA ILE A 211 8.99 -5.94 4.68
C ILE A 211 8.34 -5.42 3.42
N LYS A 212 7.03 -5.70 3.29
CA LYS A 212 6.20 -5.27 2.18
C LYS A 212 5.07 -4.40 2.69
N VAL A 213 4.93 -3.23 2.11
CA VAL A 213 3.84 -2.28 2.42
C VAL A 213 2.95 -2.15 1.19
N TYR A 214 1.66 -2.39 1.38
CA TYR A 214 0.65 -2.26 0.34
C TYR A 214 -0.11 -0.97 0.53
N VAL A 215 -0.07 -0.12 -0.50
CA VAL A 215 -0.72 1.20 -0.50
C VAL A 215 -1.80 1.23 -1.56
N ALA A 216 -3.04 1.45 -1.14
CA ALA A 216 -4.18 1.65 -2.04
C ALA A 216 -4.26 3.11 -2.45
N SER A 217 -4.27 3.36 -3.75
CA SER A 217 -4.49 4.67 -4.35
C SER A 217 -5.72 4.65 -5.24
N THR A 218 -6.45 5.75 -5.27
CA THR A 218 -7.63 5.93 -6.12
C THR A 218 -7.21 6.66 -7.38
N ARG A 219 -7.56 6.10 -8.54
CA ARG A 219 -7.42 6.76 -9.84
C ARG A 219 -8.78 7.14 -10.36
N LYS A 220 -8.97 8.41 -10.62
CA LYS A 220 -10.20 8.96 -11.19
C LYS A 220 -9.88 10.02 -12.24
N ILE A 221 -10.88 10.38 -13.02
CA ILE A 221 -10.76 11.49 -13.98
C ILE A 221 -10.65 12.77 -13.16
N GLU A 222 -9.58 13.53 -13.40
CA GLU A 222 -9.38 14.88 -12.85
C GLU A 222 -9.79 15.91 -13.90
N ILE A 223 -10.40 17.01 -13.47
CA ILE A 223 -10.86 18.13 -14.32
C ILE A 223 -9.92 19.32 -14.08
#